data_9c0f412647dd668067b6efbe40c8e7d7
#
_entry.id   9c0f412647dd668067b6efbe40c8e7d7
#
_cell.length_a   1.000
_cell.length_b   1.000
_cell.length_c   1.000
_cell.angle_alpha   90.00
_cell.angle_beta   90.00
_cell.angle_gamma   90.00
#
_symmetry.space_group_name_H-M   'P 1'
#
loop_
_entity.id
_entity.type
_entity.pdbx_description
1 polymer ?
#
loop_
_entity_poly.entity_id
_entity_poly.type
_entity_poly.pdbx_seq_one_letter_code
_entity_poly.pdbx_strand_id
1 'polypeptide(L)'
;GNVTEMMPMDWDGWIELDISKEDYYITSPNLKIKIPTILVATNFNKIIYKSPKLSAENIRKRDNNICQYTGKKLSFKEGSIDHIVPKSRGGKDTWDNLVLCEKKLNTIKGNKTPDEAGLELLSKPNKPQKRSFSDELTNLQHKDWSHFVI
;
A
#
# COMPACT_ATOMS: atom_id res chain seq x y z
N GLY A 1 19.72 -23.20 2.70
CA GLY A 1 20.31 -23.61 3.97
C GLY A 1 19.39 -23.17 5.09
N ASN A 2 19.18 -24.01 6.08
CA ASN A 2 18.39 -23.62 7.24
C ASN A 2 19.17 -22.58 8.05
N VAL A 3 18.49 -21.51 8.48
CA VAL A 3 19.04 -20.59 9.48
C VAL A 3 19.13 -21.36 10.78
N THR A 4 20.35 -21.75 11.16
CA THR A 4 20.57 -22.55 12.38
C THR A 4 20.77 -21.68 13.62
N GLU A 5 21.18 -20.42 13.43
CA GLU A 5 21.42 -19.50 14.54
C GLU A 5 21.36 -18.05 14.06
N MET A 6 20.70 -17.18 14.85
CA MET A 6 20.73 -15.73 14.68
C MET A 6 21.51 -15.15 15.86
N MET A 7 22.61 -14.50 15.61
CA MET A 7 23.41 -13.83 16.62
C MET A 7 23.00 -12.35 16.69
N PRO A 8 22.43 -11.89 17.82
CA PRO A 8 22.14 -10.48 17.99
C PRO A 8 23.46 -9.70 18.05
N MET A 9 23.49 -8.54 17.38
CA MET A 9 24.63 -7.66 17.35
C MET A 9 24.15 -6.24 17.64
N ASP A 10 24.92 -5.50 18.43
CA ASP A 10 24.67 -4.09 18.67
C ASP A 10 25.23 -3.22 17.53
N TRP A 11 25.00 -1.92 17.63
CA TRP A 11 25.42 -0.99 16.59
C TRP A 11 26.94 -0.91 16.44
N ASP A 12 27.67 -0.93 17.53
CA ASP A 12 29.13 -0.79 17.54
C ASP A 12 29.79 -2.01 16.86
N GLY A 13 29.32 -3.20 17.19
CA GLY A 13 29.75 -4.41 16.49
C GLY A 13 29.34 -4.45 15.02
N TRP A 14 28.16 -3.87 14.68
CA TRP A 14 27.67 -3.84 13.30
C TRP A 14 28.54 -2.99 12.37
N ILE A 15 29.01 -1.82 12.83
CA ILE A 15 29.83 -0.91 12.03
C ILE A 15 31.25 -1.42 11.76
N GLU A 16 31.71 -2.39 12.56
CA GLU A 16 33.01 -3.04 12.41
C GLU A 16 33.00 -4.25 11.44
N LEU A 17 31.81 -4.67 10.96
CA LEU A 17 31.69 -5.80 10.07
C LEU A 17 32.33 -5.54 8.70
N ASP A 18 33.08 -6.53 8.22
CA ASP A 18 33.59 -6.52 6.85
C ASP A 18 32.47 -6.55 5.82
N ILE A 19 32.62 -5.75 4.76
CA ILE A 19 31.66 -5.63 3.67
C ILE A 19 32.12 -6.52 2.51
N SER A 20 31.31 -7.52 2.20
CA SER A 20 31.53 -8.41 1.07
C SER A 20 31.03 -7.80 -0.24
N LYS A 21 31.37 -8.41 -1.38
CA LYS A 21 30.90 -7.93 -2.70
C LYS A 21 29.39 -8.05 -2.90
N GLU A 22 28.74 -8.90 -2.14
CA GLU A 22 27.30 -9.15 -2.21
C GLU A 22 26.47 -8.27 -1.26
N ASP A 23 27.15 -7.51 -0.38
CA ASP A 23 26.48 -6.70 0.62
C ASP A 23 26.09 -5.32 0.08
N TYR A 24 24.91 -4.89 0.45
CA TYR A 24 24.52 -3.47 0.29
C TYR A 24 25.16 -2.64 1.38
N TYR A 25 25.69 -1.48 1.02
CA TYR A 25 26.30 -0.56 1.98
C TYR A 25 26.05 0.89 1.63
N ILE A 26 26.12 1.75 2.63
CA ILE A 26 26.15 3.21 2.48
C ILE A 26 27.56 3.71 2.78
N THR A 27 27.94 4.78 2.10
CA THR A 27 29.27 5.41 2.28
C THR A 27 29.10 6.75 2.96
N SER A 28 29.81 6.93 4.06
CA SER A 28 30.06 8.20 4.73
C SER A 28 31.49 8.66 4.40
N PRO A 29 31.89 9.92 4.62
CA PRO A 29 33.25 10.36 4.34
C PRO A 29 34.37 9.53 4.97
N ASN A 30 34.11 8.95 6.14
CA ASN A 30 35.10 8.19 6.91
C ASN A 30 34.74 6.73 7.17
N LEU A 31 33.56 6.27 6.71
CA LEU A 31 33.06 4.95 7.07
C LEU A 31 32.15 4.37 5.99
N LYS A 32 32.30 3.07 5.77
CA LYS A 32 31.31 2.29 5.01
C LYS A 32 30.50 1.47 6.00
N ILE A 33 29.19 1.54 5.87
CA ILE A 33 28.26 0.83 6.78
C ILE A 33 27.45 -0.17 5.96
N LYS A 34 27.54 -1.42 6.32
CA LYS A 34 26.72 -2.49 5.74
C LYS A 34 25.25 -2.23 6.07
N ILE A 35 24.35 -2.38 5.06
CA ILE A 35 22.91 -2.25 5.29
C ILE A 35 22.41 -3.60 5.81
N PRO A 36 21.80 -3.65 7.03
CA PRO A 36 21.23 -4.87 7.54
C PRO A 36 19.97 -5.25 6.76
N THR A 37 19.83 -6.52 6.41
CA THR A 37 18.63 -7.05 5.76
C THR A 37 17.52 -7.35 6.75
N ILE A 38 17.89 -7.54 8.02
CA ILE A 38 16.99 -7.84 9.13
C ILE A 38 17.37 -7.01 10.34
N LEU A 39 16.37 -6.33 10.91
CA LEU A 39 16.49 -5.57 12.15
C LEU A 39 15.49 -6.10 13.18
N VAL A 40 15.96 -6.35 14.39
CA VAL A 40 15.12 -6.76 15.50
C VAL A 40 14.95 -5.60 16.49
N ALA A 41 13.71 -5.15 16.63
CA ALA A 41 13.37 -4.12 17.60
C ALA A 41 13.10 -4.74 18.97
N THR A 42 14.12 -4.80 19.82
CA THR A 42 14.06 -5.51 21.13
C THR A 42 13.06 -4.94 22.13
N ASN A 43 12.76 -3.64 22.04
CA ASN A 43 11.83 -2.95 22.94
C ASN A 43 10.47 -2.66 22.29
N PHE A 44 10.18 -3.23 21.13
CA PHE A 44 8.96 -2.98 20.40
C PHE A 44 8.02 -4.19 20.48
N ASN A 45 7.00 -4.07 21.32
CA ASN A 45 6.02 -5.15 21.56
C ASN A 45 4.63 -4.85 20.98
N LYS A 46 4.48 -3.81 20.15
CA LYS A 46 3.19 -3.42 19.56
C LYS A 46 3.27 -3.37 18.05
N ILE A 47 2.45 -4.17 17.39
CA ILE A 47 2.21 -4.00 15.95
C ILE A 47 1.33 -2.78 15.75
N ILE A 48 1.84 -1.73 15.11
CA ILE A 48 1.08 -0.52 14.81
C ILE A 48 0.26 -0.77 13.55
N TYR A 49 -1.03 -1.02 13.73
CA TYR A 49 -1.99 -1.07 12.64
C TYR A 49 -2.45 0.34 12.29
N LYS A 50 -2.02 0.88 11.16
CA LYS A 50 -2.53 2.15 10.66
C LYS A 50 -3.78 1.91 9.83
N SER A 51 -4.90 2.52 10.22
CA SER A 51 -6.06 2.59 9.33
C SER A 51 -5.73 3.47 8.14
N PRO A 52 -6.01 3.03 6.91
CA PRO A 52 -5.78 3.86 5.74
C PRO A 52 -6.62 5.14 5.83
N LYS A 53 -5.98 6.27 5.54
CA LYS A 53 -6.69 7.57 5.44
C LYS A 53 -7.51 7.59 4.14
N LEU A 54 -8.68 8.21 4.18
CA LEU A 54 -9.46 8.44 2.97
C LEU A 54 -8.72 9.44 2.07
N SER A 55 -8.29 8.98 0.92
CA SER A 55 -7.59 9.78 -0.09
C SER A 55 -7.81 9.20 -1.48
N ALA A 56 -7.67 10.02 -2.52
CA ALA A 56 -7.78 9.55 -3.90
C ALA A 56 -6.79 8.41 -4.22
N GLU A 57 -5.57 8.48 -3.68
CA GLU A 57 -4.57 7.43 -3.83
C GLU A 57 -5.01 6.10 -3.19
N ASN A 58 -5.53 6.16 -1.97
CA ASN A 58 -5.97 4.96 -1.26
C ASN A 58 -7.26 4.36 -1.84
N ILE A 59 -8.15 5.19 -2.41
CA ILE A 59 -9.29 4.70 -3.19
C ILE A 59 -8.81 3.98 -4.46
N ARG A 60 -7.83 4.55 -5.18
CA ARG A 60 -7.23 3.90 -6.35
C ARG A 60 -6.57 2.56 -6.00
N LYS A 61 -5.84 2.50 -4.89
CA LYS A 61 -5.24 1.26 -4.39
C LYS A 61 -6.31 0.22 -4.04
N ARG A 62 -7.38 0.62 -3.35
CA ARG A 62 -8.50 -0.27 -3.03
C ARG A 62 -9.15 -0.85 -4.28
N ASP A 63 -9.36 -0.01 -5.28
CA ASP A 63 -10.03 -0.38 -6.53
C ASP A 63 -9.05 -0.96 -7.58
N ASN A 64 -7.80 -1.25 -7.19
CA ASN A 64 -6.75 -1.83 -8.05
C ASN A 64 -6.52 -1.05 -9.36
N ASN A 65 -6.73 0.27 -9.37
CA ASN A 65 -6.76 1.11 -10.56
C ASN A 65 -7.78 0.65 -11.63
N ILE A 66 -8.87 0.04 -11.23
CA ILE A 66 -9.95 -0.43 -12.10
C ILE A 66 -11.18 0.48 -11.91
N CYS A 67 -11.76 0.92 -13.02
CA CYS A 67 -13.04 1.65 -13.01
C CYS A 67 -14.14 0.75 -12.43
N GLN A 68 -14.82 1.21 -11.38
CA GLN A 68 -15.82 0.41 -10.68
C GLN A 68 -17.17 0.29 -11.41
N TYR A 69 -17.33 0.95 -12.55
CA TYR A 69 -18.50 0.82 -13.42
C TYR A 69 -18.22 0.02 -14.68
N THR A 70 -17.00 0.11 -15.26
CA THR A 70 -16.70 -0.51 -16.56
C THR A 70 -15.72 -1.68 -16.48
N GLY A 71 -15.04 -1.88 -15.35
CA GLY A 71 -13.98 -2.89 -15.22
C GLY A 71 -12.67 -2.55 -15.96
N LYS A 72 -12.58 -1.39 -16.60
CA LYS A 72 -11.39 -0.97 -17.34
C LYS A 72 -10.27 -0.56 -16.37
N LYS A 73 -9.06 -1.04 -16.60
CA LYS A 73 -7.87 -0.59 -15.89
C LYS A 73 -7.52 0.83 -16.34
N LEU A 74 -7.31 1.73 -15.37
CA LEU A 74 -7.12 3.15 -15.62
C LEU A 74 -5.72 3.61 -15.23
N SER A 75 -5.09 4.38 -16.10
CA SER A 75 -3.90 5.16 -15.76
C SER A 75 -4.26 6.32 -14.82
N PHE A 76 -3.23 6.98 -14.26
CA PHE A 76 -3.45 8.13 -13.37
C PHE A 76 -4.21 9.26 -14.08
N LYS A 77 -3.94 9.49 -15.37
CA LYS A 77 -4.57 10.56 -16.17
C LYS A 77 -6.01 10.27 -16.55
N GLU A 78 -6.39 9.00 -16.73
CA GLU A 78 -7.72 8.58 -17.19
C GLU A 78 -8.74 8.44 -16.07
N GLY A 79 -8.28 8.19 -14.84
CA GLY A 79 -9.16 7.97 -13.70
C GLY A 79 -9.46 9.22 -12.90
N SER A 80 -10.65 9.27 -12.32
CA SER A 80 -11.11 10.24 -11.32
C SER A 80 -11.84 9.52 -10.19
N ILE A 81 -11.95 10.19 -9.04
CA ILE A 81 -12.79 9.70 -7.96
C ILE A 81 -14.21 10.25 -8.16
N ASP A 82 -15.16 9.33 -8.15
CA ASP A 82 -16.58 9.64 -8.27
C ASP A 82 -17.30 9.40 -6.94
N HIS A 83 -18.33 10.22 -6.71
CA HIS A 83 -19.28 10.02 -5.62
C HIS A 83 -20.48 9.21 -6.13
N ILE A 84 -20.71 8.04 -5.58
CA ILE A 84 -21.87 7.20 -5.91
C ILE A 84 -23.16 8.01 -5.74
N VAL A 85 -23.37 8.56 -4.55
CA VAL A 85 -24.37 9.60 -4.31
C VAL A 85 -23.67 10.95 -4.43
N PRO A 86 -24.04 11.81 -5.38
CA PRO A 86 -23.41 13.10 -5.60
C PRO A 86 -23.42 14.01 -4.36
N LYS A 87 -22.38 14.84 -4.18
CA LYS A 87 -22.30 15.79 -3.06
C LYS A 87 -23.51 16.73 -2.99
N SER A 88 -23.99 17.20 -4.14
CA SER A 88 -25.18 18.06 -4.23
C SER A 88 -26.47 17.38 -3.77
N ARG A 89 -26.46 16.05 -3.67
CA ARG A 89 -27.58 15.22 -3.18
C ARG A 89 -27.31 14.66 -1.78
N GLY A 90 -26.37 15.25 -1.03
CA GLY A 90 -26.05 14.86 0.33
C GLY A 90 -25.01 13.73 0.44
N GLY A 91 -24.39 13.32 -0.67
CA GLY A 91 -23.30 12.34 -0.66
C GLY A 91 -22.08 12.85 0.12
N LYS A 92 -21.53 12.01 1.00
CA LYS A 92 -20.41 12.34 1.88
C LYS A 92 -19.11 11.75 1.34
N ASP A 93 -17.99 12.36 1.75
CA ASP A 93 -16.65 11.79 1.53
C ASP A 93 -16.42 10.61 2.49
N THR A 94 -16.87 9.43 2.09
CA THR A 94 -16.73 8.19 2.84
C THR A 94 -16.21 7.06 1.94
N TRP A 95 -15.64 6.04 2.54
CA TRP A 95 -15.17 4.86 1.81
C TRP A 95 -16.27 4.16 1.01
N ASP A 96 -17.49 4.21 1.52
CA ASP A 96 -18.65 3.54 0.91
C ASP A 96 -19.28 4.36 -0.21
N ASN A 97 -18.96 5.66 -0.30
CA ASN A 97 -19.53 6.56 -1.30
C ASN A 97 -18.54 7.01 -2.38
N LEU A 98 -17.26 6.65 -2.26
CA LEU A 98 -16.22 7.06 -3.22
C LEU A 98 -15.67 5.85 -3.98
N VAL A 99 -15.60 5.95 -5.31
CA VAL A 99 -15.07 4.91 -6.19
C VAL A 99 -14.17 5.48 -7.27
N LEU A 100 -13.27 4.65 -7.80
CA LEU A 100 -12.50 5.00 -8.98
C LEU A 100 -13.37 4.85 -10.24
N CYS A 101 -13.42 5.88 -11.04
CA CYS A 101 -14.18 5.93 -12.28
C CYS A 101 -13.36 6.52 -13.42
N GLU A 102 -13.65 6.14 -14.66
CA GLU A 102 -13.10 6.81 -15.85
C GLU A 102 -13.61 8.27 -15.90
N LYS A 103 -12.71 9.23 -16.16
CA LYS A 103 -13.06 10.68 -16.18
C LYS A 103 -14.22 11.00 -17.12
N LYS A 104 -14.20 10.42 -18.32
CA LYS A 104 -15.27 10.64 -19.31
C LYS A 104 -16.62 10.17 -18.76
N LEU A 105 -16.66 8.97 -18.17
CA LEU A 105 -17.86 8.40 -17.60
C LEU A 105 -18.35 9.20 -16.41
N ASN A 106 -17.43 9.65 -15.55
CA ASN A 106 -17.77 10.51 -14.41
C ASN A 106 -18.41 11.83 -14.87
N THR A 107 -17.91 12.43 -15.95
CA THR A 107 -18.51 13.63 -16.55
C THR A 107 -19.92 13.36 -17.09
N ILE A 108 -20.13 12.22 -17.75
CA ILE A 108 -21.46 11.82 -18.29
C ILE A 108 -22.44 11.54 -17.17
N LYS A 109 -22.01 10.83 -16.10
CA LYS A 109 -22.82 10.56 -14.92
C LYS A 109 -23.24 11.87 -14.24
N GLY A 110 -22.29 12.81 -14.10
CA GLY A 110 -22.55 14.13 -13.52
C GLY A 110 -23.24 14.05 -12.16
N ASN A 111 -24.37 14.71 -12.03
CA ASN A 111 -25.15 14.80 -10.79
C ASN A 111 -26.21 13.71 -10.59
N LYS A 112 -26.06 12.60 -11.30
CA LYS A 112 -26.96 11.45 -11.24
C LYS A 112 -26.40 10.38 -10.30
N THR A 113 -27.30 9.57 -9.71
CA THR A 113 -26.89 8.31 -9.10
C THR A 113 -26.48 7.29 -10.18
N PRO A 114 -25.78 6.20 -9.85
CA PRO A 114 -25.49 5.16 -10.84
C PRO A 114 -26.74 4.64 -11.53
N ASP A 115 -27.79 4.32 -10.79
CA ASP A 115 -29.06 3.83 -11.33
C ASP A 115 -29.69 4.81 -12.34
N GLU A 116 -29.73 6.11 -12.01
CA GLU A 116 -30.22 7.14 -12.91
C GLU A 116 -29.35 7.34 -14.17
N ALA A 117 -28.07 7.00 -14.08
CA ALA A 117 -27.13 7.05 -15.18
C ALA A 117 -27.06 5.74 -15.98
N GLY A 118 -27.82 4.72 -15.60
CA GLY A 118 -27.75 3.38 -16.20
C GLY A 118 -26.42 2.68 -15.95
N LEU A 119 -25.78 2.96 -14.81
CA LEU A 119 -24.50 2.40 -14.41
C LEU A 119 -24.70 1.43 -13.25
N GLU A 120 -23.94 0.33 -13.29
CA GLU A 120 -23.91 -0.66 -12.22
C GLU A 120 -22.51 -0.73 -11.62
N LEU A 121 -22.43 -0.83 -10.29
CA LEU A 121 -21.15 -1.01 -9.59
C LEU A 121 -20.71 -2.48 -9.66
N LEU A 122 -19.47 -2.73 -10.00
CA LEU A 122 -18.87 -4.07 -9.99
C LEU A 122 -18.87 -4.70 -8.60
N SER A 123 -18.72 -3.86 -7.58
CA SER A 123 -18.77 -4.31 -6.19
C SER A 123 -19.18 -3.16 -5.27
N LYS A 124 -19.77 -3.49 -4.12
CA LYS A 124 -20.05 -2.49 -3.08
C LYS A 124 -18.75 -2.03 -2.45
N PRO A 125 -18.40 -0.73 -2.53
CA PRO A 125 -17.19 -0.22 -1.95
C PRO A 125 -17.27 -0.26 -0.42
N ASN A 126 -16.15 -0.59 0.21
CA ASN A 126 -16.01 -0.63 1.66
C ASN A 126 -14.67 -0.04 2.09
N LYS A 127 -14.54 0.22 3.39
CA LYS A 127 -13.27 0.64 3.97
C LYS A 127 -12.27 -0.52 3.92
N PRO A 128 -11.04 -0.30 3.40
CA PRO A 128 -10.00 -1.32 3.44
C PRO A 128 -9.70 -1.73 4.89
N GLN A 129 -9.48 -3.01 5.10
CA GLN A 129 -9.04 -3.51 6.40
C GLN A 129 -7.68 -2.90 6.76
N LYS A 130 -7.43 -2.80 8.05
CA LYS A 130 -6.11 -2.44 8.56
C LYS A 130 -5.12 -3.51 8.10
N ARG A 131 -4.12 -3.11 7.32
CA ARG A 131 -3.04 -4.01 6.97
C ARG A 131 -1.98 -3.99 8.04
N SER A 132 -1.44 -5.14 8.36
CA SER A 132 -0.22 -5.23 9.14
C SER A 132 0.98 -4.88 8.25
N PHE A 133 2.08 -4.51 8.85
CA PHE A 133 3.34 -4.27 8.11
C PHE A 133 3.78 -5.53 7.34
N SER A 134 3.50 -6.71 7.87
CA SER A 134 3.77 -7.99 7.20
C SER A 134 3.05 -8.16 5.86
N ASP A 135 1.82 -7.61 5.71
CA ASP A 135 1.09 -7.69 4.44
C ASP A 135 1.73 -6.84 3.33
N GLU A 136 2.50 -5.81 3.70
CA GLU A 136 3.27 -4.99 2.75
C GLU A 136 4.60 -5.65 2.35
N LEU A 137 5.16 -6.48 3.22
CA LEU A 137 6.43 -7.18 3.00
C LEU A 137 6.32 -8.34 2.01
N THR A 138 5.13 -8.89 1.77
CA THR A 138 4.93 -10.02 0.85
C THR A 138 5.36 -9.73 -0.59
N ASN A 139 5.50 -8.44 -0.97
CA ASN A 139 5.96 -8.02 -2.30
C ASN A 139 7.47 -7.71 -2.35
N LEU A 140 8.18 -7.75 -1.22
CA LEU A 140 9.59 -7.48 -1.14
C LEU A 140 10.34 -8.82 -1.10
N GLN A 141 11.04 -9.13 -2.18
CA GLN A 141 11.74 -10.40 -2.33
C GLN A 141 13.23 -10.25 -1.97
N HIS A 142 13.56 -10.37 -0.69
CA HIS A 142 14.94 -10.61 -0.28
C HIS A 142 15.09 -12.06 0.16
N LYS A 143 16.18 -12.75 -0.26
CA LYS A 143 16.41 -14.16 0.05
C LYS A 143 16.34 -14.49 1.55
N ASP A 144 16.81 -13.59 2.39
CA ASP A 144 16.82 -13.75 3.85
C ASP A 144 15.42 -13.64 4.48
N TRP A 145 14.47 -13.00 3.80
CA TRP A 145 13.11 -12.81 4.33
C TRP A 145 12.23 -14.05 4.18
N SER A 146 12.60 -14.98 3.29
CA SER A 146 11.87 -16.23 3.10
C SER A 146 11.75 -17.08 4.37
N HIS A 147 12.61 -16.84 5.36
CA HIS A 147 12.59 -17.53 6.67
C HIS A 147 11.61 -16.92 7.67
N PHE A 148 11.07 -15.72 7.40
CA PHE A 148 10.24 -14.94 8.32
C PHE A 148 8.84 -14.66 7.79
N VAL A 149 8.60 -14.90 6.52
CA VAL A 149 7.28 -14.72 5.88
C VAL A 149 6.62 -16.08 5.79
N ILE A 150 5.60 -16.30 6.60
CA ILE A 150 4.76 -17.51 6.59
C ILE A 150 3.54 -17.27 5.70
#